data_a2db4f3899f8526d33191204323df8fd
#
_entry.id   a2db4f3899f8526d33191204323df8fd
#
_cell.length_a   1.000
_cell.length_b   1.000
_cell.length_c   1.000
_cell.angle_alpha   90.00
_cell.angle_beta   90.00
_cell.angle_gamma   90.00
#
_symmetry.space_group_name_H-M   'P 1'
#
loop_
_entity.id
_entity.type
_entity.pdbx_description
1 polymer ?
#
loop_
_entity_poly.entity_id
_entity_poly.type
_entity_poly.pdbx_seq_one_letter_code
_entity_poly.pdbx_strand_id
1 'polypeptide(L)'
;ILILDEPTTGMDVTARRTFWERMDKLAETGKTIIFATHYLEEAQNFAQRIVLMRDGAIIADGTSEEIRDLTGYRHVSFLADAPLAFDDLPHQQVEITQENGKYRHRLNVSDAEDFVRLLLNTQIVSDLEIVKPSMDESFMLLTSDTDSAASSATKES
;
A
#
# COMPACT_ATOMS: atom_id res chain seq x y z
N ILE A 1 -9.46 -19.89 20.38
CA ILE A 1 -9.46 -19.34 18.99
C ILE A 1 -10.79 -18.66 18.77
N LEU A 2 -10.76 -17.45 18.22
CA LEU A 2 -11.95 -16.70 17.80
C LEU A 2 -11.88 -16.55 16.28
N ILE A 3 -12.98 -16.86 15.59
CA ILE A 3 -13.09 -16.74 14.13
C ILE A 3 -14.23 -15.78 13.83
N LEU A 4 -13.96 -14.75 13.04
CA LEU A 4 -14.87 -13.67 12.71
C LEU A 4 -14.95 -13.48 11.20
N ASP A 5 -16.15 -13.30 10.69
CA ASP A 5 -16.37 -12.99 9.27
C ASP A 5 -17.04 -11.62 9.17
N GLU A 6 -16.37 -10.69 8.47
CA GLU A 6 -16.81 -9.30 8.30
C GLU A 6 -17.29 -8.62 9.61
N PRO A 7 -16.50 -8.66 10.70
CA PRO A 7 -17.00 -8.35 12.03
C PRO A 7 -17.42 -6.89 12.22
N THR A 8 -16.98 -5.98 11.38
CA THR A 8 -17.21 -4.53 11.50
C THR A 8 -18.21 -3.99 10.48
N THR A 9 -18.81 -4.87 9.69
CA THR A 9 -19.81 -4.48 8.68
C THR A 9 -20.99 -3.75 9.33
N GLY A 10 -21.32 -2.58 8.83
CA GLY A 10 -22.40 -1.73 9.34
C GLY A 10 -22.05 -0.92 10.59
N MET A 11 -20.84 -1.03 11.13
CA MET A 11 -20.39 -0.19 12.24
C MET A 11 -19.97 1.21 11.77
N ASP A 12 -20.29 2.21 12.56
CA ASP A 12 -19.70 3.54 12.40
C ASP A 12 -18.20 3.55 12.80
N VAL A 13 -17.49 4.62 12.47
CA VAL A 13 -16.04 4.75 12.69
C VAL A 13 -15.66 4.56 14.16
N THR A 14 -16.46 5.10 15.09
CA THR A 14 -16.19 5.03 16.55
C THR A 14 -16.41 3.61 17.06
N ALA A 15 -17.50 2.98 16.66
CA ALA A 15 -17.82 1.59 17.05
C ALA A 15 -16.77 0.61 16.53
N ARG A 16 -16.33 0.78 15.26
CA ARG A 16 -15.28 -0.02 14.62
C ARG A 16 -13.95 0.09 15.38
N ARG A 17 -13.52 1.31 15.69
CA ARG A 17 -12.31 1.53 16.48
C ARG A 17 -12.39 0.84 17.85
N THR A 18 -13.48 1.03 18.58
CA THR A 18 -13.69 0.42 19.89
C THR A 18 -13.71 -1.11 19.82
N PHE A 19 -14.26 -1.67 18.73
CA PHE A 19 -14.25 -3.12 18.49
C PHE A 19 -12.82 -3.64 18.38
N TRP A 20 -12.00 -3.03 17.52
CA TRP A 20 -10.62 -3.45 17.32
C TRP A 20 -9.75 -3.28 18.57
N GLU A 21 -9.89 -2.18 19.30
CA GLU A 21 -9.20 -1.99 20.59
C GLU A 21 -9.51 -3.10 21.61
N ARG A 22 -10.72 -3.67 21.57
CA ARG A 22 -11.10 -4.83 22.40
C ARG A 22 -10.51 -6.13 21.89
N MET A 23 -10.43 -6.30 20.56
CA MET A 23 -9.81 -7.49 19.95
C MET A 23 -8.31 -7.54 20.24
N ASP A 24 -7.61 -6.42 20.17
CA ASP A 24 -6.20 -6.32 20.54
C ASP A 24 -5.96 -6.73 22.00
N LYS A 25 -6.75 -6.19 22.93
CA LYS A 25 -6.68 -6.60 24.35
C LYS A 25 -6.96 -8.09 24.55
N LEU A 26 -7.85 -8.66 23.76
CA LEU A 26 -8.14 -10.11 23.83
C LEU A 26 -6.94 -10.92 23.28
N ALA A 27 -6.31 -10.47 22.21
CA ALA A 27 -5.11 -11.09 21.66
C ALA A 27 -3.93 -11.04 22.65
N GLU A 28 -3.75 -9.93 23.36
CA GLU A 28 -2.72 -9.79 24.44
C GLU A 28 -2.89 -10.83 25.56
N THR A 29 -4.10 -11.36 25.78
CA THR A 29 -4.34 -12.47 26.72
C THR A 29 -3.93 -13.85 26.18
N GLY A 30 -3.27 -13.91 25.00
CA GLY A 30 -2.86 -15.15 24.34
C GLY A 30 -3.94 -15.83 23.52
N LYS A 31 -5.02 -15.13 23.16
CA LYS A 31 -6.05 -15.65 22.26
C LYS A 31 -5.64 -15.46 20.80
N THR A 32 -5.83 -16.51 20.00
CA THR A 32 -5.71 -16.42 18.55
C THR A 32 -7.01 -15.89 17.97
N ILE A 33 -6.94 -14.82 17.19
CA ILE A 33 -8.09 -14.22 16.50
C ILE A 33 -7.83 -14.34 14.99
N ILE A 34 -8.77 -14.92 14.27
CA ILE A 34 -8.79 -15.01 12.82
C ILE A 34 -10.00 -14.23 12.35
N PHE A 35 -9.81 -13.29 11.45
CA PHE A 35 -10.93 -12.57 10.87
C PHE A 35 -10.79 -12.47 9.35
N ALA A 36 -11.92 -12.53 8.64
CA ALA A 36 -12.01 -12.23 7.22
C ALA A 36 -12.63 -10.85 7.06
N THR A 37 -12.09 -10.04 6.17
CA THR A 37 -12.61 -8.70 5.84
C THR A 37 -12.25 -8.33 4.41
N HIS A 38 -13.08 -7.50 3.78
CA HIS A 38 -12.75 -6.82 2.53
C HIS A 38 -12.21 -5.40 2.76
N TYR A 39 -12.18 -4.93 4.00
CA TYR A 39 -11.57 -3.65 4.38
C TYR A 39 -10.07 -3.85 4.62
N LEU A 40 -9.25 -3.66 3.58
CA LEU A 40 -7.80 -3.89 3.65
C LEU A 40 -7.10 -3.01 4.69
N GLU A 41 -7.65 -1.82 4.97
CA GLU A 41 -7.18 -0.95 6.04
C GLU A 41 -7.29 -1.61 7.43
N GLU A 42 -8.34 -2.40 7.68
CA GLU A 42 -8.47 -3.14 8.95
C GLU A 42 -7.40 -4.21 9.07
N ALA A 43 -7.18 -4.98 8.00
CA ALA A 43 -6.11 -5.97 7.97
C ALA A 43 -4.75 -5.30 8.20
N GLN A 44 -4.48 -4.17 7.53
CA GLN A 44 -3.24 -3.40 7.69
C GLN A 44 -3.00 -2.95 9.14
N ASN A 45 -4.05 -2.47 9.82
CA ASN A 45 -3.90 -1.83 11.13
C ASN A 45 -3.94 -2.81 12.30
N PHE A 46 -4.62 -3.96 12.16
CA PHE A 46 -4.93 -4.85 13.28
C PHE A 46 -4.41 -6.28 13.11
N ALA A 47 -4.09 -6.73 11.90
CA ALA A 47 -3.57 -8.08 11.72
C ALA A 47 -2.04 -8.13 11.87
N GLN A 48 -1.55 -9.11 12.63
CA GLN A 48 -0.12 -9.43 12.70
C GLN A 48 0.36 -10.22 11.47
N ARG A 49 -0.54 -10.98 10.86
CA ARG A 49 -0.31 -11.74 9.62
C ARG A 49 -1.53 -11.63 8.75
N ILE A 50 -1.32 -11.39 7.47
CA ILE A 50 -2.36 -11.20 6.47
C ILE A 50 -2.18 -12.28 5.39
N VAL A 51 -3.28 -12.91 5.02
CA VAL A 51 -3.35 -13.81 3.87
C VAL A 51 -4.28 -13.19 2.85
N LEU A 52 -3.72 -12.72 1.73
CA LEU A 52 -4.52 -12.21 0.61
C LEU A 52 -4.95 -13.35 -0.29
N MET A 53 -6.24 -13.41 -0.59
CA MET A 53 -6.83 -14.43 -1.43
C MET A 53 -7.59 -13.80 -2.60
N ARG A 54 -7.47 -14.43 -3.78
CA ARG A 54 -8.26 -14.14 -4.98
C ARG A 54 -8.60 -15.42 -5.70
N ASP A 55 -9.83 -15.57 -6.16
CA ASP A 55 -10.31 -16.71 -6.95
C ASP A 55 -9.98 -18.08 -6.33
N GLY A 56 -10.01 -18.17 -5.00
CA GLY A 56 -9.70 -19.37 -4.25
C GLY A 56 -8.21 -19.67 -4.07
N ALA A 57 -7.32 -18.84 -4.59
CA ALA A 57 -5.86 -18.97 -4.43
C ALA A 57 -5.30 -17.93 -3.44
N ILE A 58 -4.24 -18.32 -2.73
CA ILE A 58 -3.46 -17.38 -1.92
C ILE A 58 -2.49 -16.65 -2.87
N ILE A 59 -2.57 -15.32 -2.89
CA ILE A 59 -1.71 -14.45 -3.72
C ILE A 59 -0.58 -13.80 -2.91
N ALA A 60 -0.76 -13.60 -1.61
CA ALA A 60 0.29 -13.15 -0.71
C ALA A 60 -0.01 -13.61 0.72
N ASP A 61 1.05 -13.81 1.51
CA ASP A 61 0.99 -14.24 2.90
C ASP A 61 2.18 -13.63 3.65
N GLY A 62 1.91 -12.82 4.66
CA GLY A 62 2.95 -12.13 5.43
C GLY A 62 2.39 -11.04 6.31
N THR A 63 3.26 -10.21 6.85
CA THR A 63 2.89 -8.96 7.53
C THR A 63 2.39 -7.92 6.53
N SER A 64 1.68 -6.90 7.02
CA SER A 64 1.28 -5.75 6.19
C SER A 64 2.49 -5.09 5.50
N GLU A 65 3.62 -5.03 6.18
CA GLU A 65 4.84 -4.43 5.65
C GLU A 65 5.44 -5.26 4.50
N GLU A 66 5.57 -6.57 4.68
CA GLU A 66 6.08 -7.49 3.66
C GLU A 66 5.22 -7.49 2.40
N ILE A 67 3.89 -7.50 2.57
CA ILE A 67 2.97 -7.48 1.42
C ILE A 67 3.09 -6.16 0.63
N ARG A 68 3.19 -5.02 1.31
CA ARG A 68 3.36 -3.71 0.67
C ARG A 68 4.72 -3.58 -0.02
N ASP A 69 5.75 -4.28 0.46
CA ASP A 69 7.06 -4.32 -0.19
C ASP A 69 7.07 -5.12 -1.50
N LEU A 70 6.13 -6.06 -1.70
CA LEU A 70 5.98 -6.80 -2.96
C LEU A 70 5.68 -5.90 -4.16
N THR A 71 5.17 -4.68 -3.95
CA THR A 71 4.92 -3.72 -5.03
C THR A 71 6.20 -3.25 -5.72
N GLY A 72 7.34 -3.30 -5.04
CA GLY A 72 8.64 -2.93 -5.58
C GLY A 72 8.86 -1.43 -5.77
N TYR A 73 7.96 -0.55 -5.29
CA TYR A 73 8.10 0.90 -5.37
C TYR A 73 7.72 1.62 -4.08
N ARG A 74 8.05 2.90 -4.03
CA ARG A 74 7.66 3.86 -3.00
C ARG A 74 6.99 5.06 -3.63
N HIS A 75 6.02 5.64 -2.94
CA HIS A 75 5.52 6.98 -3.28
C HIS A 75 6.47 8.02 -2.74
N VAL A 76 6.97 8.88 -3.61
CA VAL A 76 7.75 10.06 -3.25
C VAL A 76 6.93 11.28 -3.59
N SER A 77 6.70 12.17 -2.64
CA SER A 77 6.04 13.44 -2.88
C SER A 77 6.85 14.61 -2.32
N PHE A 78 6.84 15.74 -3.01
CA PHE A 78 7.54 16.96 -2.58
C PHE A 78 6.98 18.20 -3.28
N LEU A 79 7.31 19.38 -2.73
CA LEU A 79 7.02 20.68 -3.32
C LEU A 79 8.28 21.28 -3.95
N ALA A 80 8.14 21.83 -5.15
CA ALA A 80 9.17 22.61 -5.86
C ALA A 80 8.60 23.95 -6.35
N ASP A 81 9.48 24.92 -6.63
CA ASP A 81 9.07 26.26 -7.11
C ASP A 81 8.69 26.24 -8.61
N ALA A 82 9.07 25.18 -9.34
CA ALA A 82 8.73 24.96 -10.75
C ALA A 82 8.37 23.50 -11.00
N PRO A 83 7.63 23.18 -12.09
CA PRO A 83 7.43 21.80 -12.51
C PRO A 83 8.78 21.20 -12.96
N LEU A 84 9.11 20.03 -12.40
CA LEU A 84 10.35 19.29 -12.71
C LEU A 84 10.03 18.13 -13.64
N ALA A 85 10.91 17.88 -14.62
CA ALA A 85 10.88 16.68 -15.46
C ALA A 85 11.90 15.65 -14.94
N PHE A 86 11.58 14.37 -15.08
CA PHE A 86 12.37 13.25 -14.56
C PHE A 86 12.64 12.22 -15.65
N ASP A 87 12.88 12.66 -16.87
CA ASP A 87 12.99 11.80 -18.06
C ASP A 87 14.11 10.74 -17.94
N ASP A 88 15.15 11.03 -17.17
CA ASP A 88 16.31 10.15 -16.96
C ASP A 88 16.22 9.27 -15.70
N LEU A 89 15.12 9.32 -14.95
CA LEU A 89 14.98 8.58 -13.69
C LEU A 89 13.95 7.45 -13.81
N PRO A 90 14.20 6.27 -13.21
CA PRO A 90 13.24 5.18 -13.21
C PRO A 90 12.03 5.53 -12.31
N HIS A 91 10.97 6.02 -12.93
CA HIS A 91 9.70 6.29 -12.29
C HIS A 91 8.55 5.72 -13.12
N GLN A 92 7.45 5.33 -12.49
CA GLN A 92 6.31 4.72 -13.18
C GLN A 92 5.13 5.68 -13.38
N GLN A 93 4.94 6.65 -12.52
CA GLN A 93 3.85 7.62 -12.61
C GLN A 93 4.33 8.97 -12.10
N VAL A 94 4.02 10.05 -12.83
CA VAL A 94 4.26 11.42 -12.37
C VAL A 94 2.94 12.16 -12.37
N GLU A 95 2.55 12.66 -11.21
CA GLU A 95 1.45 13.62 -11.07
C GLU A 95 2.04 14.94 -10.58
N ILE A 96 1.72 16.03 -11.28
CA ILE A 96 2.13 17.38 -10.89
C ILE A 96 0.88 18.22 -10.70
N THR A 97 0.69 18.76 -9.50
CA THR A 97 -0.40 19.66 -9.15
C THR A 97 0.13 20.99 -8.64
N GLN A 98 -0.60 22.08 -8.84
CA GLN A 98 -0.21 23.40 -8.33
C GLN A 98 -0.92 23.68 -7.00
N GLU A 99 -0.13 23.96 -5.96
CA GLU A 99 -0.60 24.24 -4.60
C GLU A 99 0.09 25.51 -4.05
N ASN A 100 -0.68 26.54 -3.72
CA ASN A 100 -0.15 27.77 -3.08
C ASN A 100 1.06 28.41 -3.78
N GLY A 101 1.08 28.40 -5.11
CA GLY A 101 2.17 28.96 -5.92
C GLY A 101 3.40 28.06 -6.07
N LYS A 102 3.38 26.86 -5.54
CA LYS A 102 4.37 25.80 -5.73
C LYS A 102 3.78 24.63 -6.49
N TYR A 103 4.62 23.68 -6.88
CA TYR A 103 4.24 22.48 -7.61
C TYR A 103 4.47 21.26 -6.74
N ARG A 104 3.38 20.54 -6.43
CA ARG A 104 3.41 19.22 -5.77
C ARG A 104 3.70 18.15 -6.81
N HIS A 105 4.78 17.44 -6.62
CA HIS A 105 5.14 16.28 -7.43
C HIS A 105 4.81 15.02 -6.63
N ARG A 106 4.22 14.01 -7.29
CA ARG A 106 3.99 12.67 -6.76
C ARG A 106 4.48 11.65 -7.76
N LEU A 107 5.36 10.77 -7.33
CA LEU A 107 6.01 9.78 -8.19
C LEU A 107 6.01 8.42 -7.52
N ASN A 108 5.95 7.37 -8.34
CA ASN A 108 6.23 6.00 -7.92
C ASN A 108 7.66 5.66 -8.33
N VAL A 109 8.50 5.35 -7.38
CA VAL A 109 9.94 5.17 -7.58
C VAL A 109 10.38 3.83 -7.01
N SER A 110 11.08 3.02 -7.80
CA SER A 110 11.57 1.72 -7.36
C SER A 110 12.75 1.82 -6.39
N ASP A 111 13.65 2.78 -6.59
CA ASP A 111 14.75 3.10 -5.68
C ASP A 111 14.58 4.52 -5.15
N ALA A 112 13.81 4.64 -4.06
CA ALA A 112 13.50 5.94 -3.48
C ALA A 112 14.72 6.59 -2.82
N GLU A 113 15.67 5.82 -2.32
CA GLU A 113 16.86 6.36 -1.66
C GLU A 113 17.79 7.04 -2.66
N ASP A 114 18.08 6.38 -3.76
CA ASP A 114 18.91 6.94 -4.82
C ASP A 114 18.21 8.09 -5.54
N PHE A 115 16.90 7.97 -5.77
CA PHE A 115 16.10 9.07 -6.33
C PHE A 115 16.16 10.32 -5.46
N VAL A 116 15.91 10.19 -4.15
CA VAL A 116 15.92 11.33 -3.23
C VAL A 116 17.32 11.92 -3.09
N ARG A 117 18.37 11.10 -3.07
CA ARG A 117 19.75 11.57 -3.06
C ARG A 117 20.04 12.44 -4.27
N LEU A 118 19.65 12.00 -5.46
CA LEU A 118 19.82 12.75 -6.69
C LEU A 118 18.96 14.02 -6.70
N LEU A 119 17.71 13.94 -6.28
CA LEU A 119 16.79 15.07 -6.19
C LEU A 119 17.37 16.19 -5.32
N LEU A 120 17.84 15.87 -4.10
CA LEU A 120 18.36 16.85 -3.15
C LEU A 120 19.72 17.44 -3.57
N ASN A 121 20.48 16.75 -4.41
CA ASN A 121 21.72 17.26 -4.97
C ASN A 121 21.49 18.24 -6.13
N THR A 122 20.37 18.15 -6.81
CA THR A 122 20.09 18.90 -8.05
C THR A 122 19.02 19.96 -7.91
N GLN A 123 18.12 19.82 -6.93
CA GLN A 123 16.94 20.65 -6.77
C GLN A 123 16.73 21.10 -5.32
N ILE A 124 16.14 22.29 -5.18
CA ILE A 124 15.66 22.79 -3.87
C ILE A 124 14.19 22.38 -3.76
N VAL A 125 13.91 21.47 -2.85
CA VAL A 125 12.56 20.99 -2.59
C VAL A 125 12.17 21.15 -1.12
N SER A 126 10.88 21.12 -0.84
CA SER A 126 10.33 21.17 0.52
C SER A 126 9.21 20.16 0.66
N ASP A 127 8.81 19.88 1.89
CA ASP A 127 7.73 18.95 2.21
C ASP A 127 7.91 17.58 1.51
N LEU A 128 9.13 17.03 1.62
CA LEU A 128 9.50 15.72 1.07
C LEU A 128 8.92 14.62 1.94
N GLU A 129 8.19 13.73 1.31
CA GLU A 129 7.60 12.57 1.95
C GLU A 129 7.90 11.31 1.13
N ILE A 130 8.22 10.21 1.82
CA ILE A 130 8.45 8.90 1.21
C ILE A 130 7.59 7.90 1.98
N VAL A 131 6.64 7.28 1.30
CA VAL A 131 5.73 6.31 1.91
C VAL A 131 5.63 5.03 1.10
N LYS A 132 5.33 3.92 1.77
CA LYS A 132 4.97 2.66 1.09
C LYS A 132 3.58 2.80 0.47
N PRO A 133 3.28 2.09 -0.61
CA PRO A 133 1.92 1.97 -1.14
C PRO A 133 0.95 1.53 -0.04
N SER A 134 -0.31 1.89 -0.18
CA SER A 134 -1.37 1.38 0.69
C SER A 134 -1.59 -0.13 0.47
N MET A 135 -2.30 -0.78 1.39
CA MET A 135 -2.67 -2.18 1.23
C MET A 135 -3.61 -2.37 0.03
N ASP A 136 -4.51 -1.40 -0.24
CA ASP A 136 -5.41 -1.42 -1.39
C ASP A 136 -4.64 -1.36 -2.71
N GLU A 137 -3.66 -0.46 -2.83
CA GLU A 137 -2.79 -0.37 -4.01
C GLU A 137 -1.97 -1.65 -4.20
N SER A 138 -1.43 -2.20 -3.11
CA SER A 138 -0.67 -3.45 -3.15
C SER A 138 -1.55 -4.61 -3.62
N PHE A 139 -2.77 -4.72 -3.11
CA PHE A 139 -3.74 -5.73 -3.54
C PHE A 139 -4.08 -5.59 -5.02
N MET A 140 -4.38 -4.37 -5.48
CA MET A 140 -4.70 -4.11 -6.89
C MET A 140 -3.56 -4.50 -7.82
N LEU A 141 -2.32 -4.17 -7.46
CA LEU A 141 -1.14 -4.50 -8.26
C LEU A 141 -0.93 -6.03 -8.33
N LEU A 142 -0.89 -6.70 -7.18
CA LEU A 142 -0.69 -8.15 -7.10
C LEU A 142 -1.79 -8.95 -7.82
N THR A 143 -3.00 -8.37 -7.92
CA THR A 143 -4.10 -9.00 -8.65
C THR A 143 -4.04 -8.74 -10.15
N SER A 144 -3.51 -7.59 -10.61
CA SER A 144 -3.37 -7.28 -12.04
C SER A 144 -2.29 -8.11 -12.73
N ASP A 145 -1.18 -8.37 -12.05
CA ASP A 145 -0.08 -9.18 -12.61
C ASP A 145 -0.47 -10.65 -12.81
N THR A 146 -1.39 -11.17 -12.00
CA THR A 146 -1.89 -12.55 -12.15
C THR A 146 -2.74 -12.72 -13.43
N ASP A 147 -3.48 -11.69 -13.84
CA ASP A 147 -4.28 -11.70 -15.07
C ASP A 147 -3.41 -11.69 -16.33
N SER A 148 -2.24 -11.04 -16.30
CA SER A 148 -1.30 -11.02 -17.42
C SER A 148 -0.59 -12.37 -17.62
N ALA A 149 -0.28 -13.07 -16.54
CA ALA A 149 0.35 -14.39 -16.58
C ALA A 149 -0.61 -15.48 -17.07
N ALA A 150 -1.90 -15.42 -16.69
CA ALA A 150 -2.92 -16.36 -17.13
C ALA A 150 -3.26 -16.20 -18.63
N SER A 151 -3.22 -14.98 -19.16
CA SER A 151 -3.50 -14.70 -20.58
C SER A 151 -2.38 -15.17 -21.53
N SER A 152 -1.14 -15.29 -21.05
CA SER A 152 -0.01 -15.80 -21.86
C SER A 152 0.00 -17.31 -21.98
N ALA A 153 -0.52 -18.04 -20.98
CA ALA A 153 -0.57 -19.51 -20.98
C ALA A 153 -1.65 -20.11 -21.90
N THR A 154 -2.66 -19.35 -22.31
CA THR A 154 -3.78 -19.81 -23.13
C THR A 154 -3.52 -19.66 -24.65
N LYS A 155 -2.38 -19.09 -25.07
CA LYS A 155 -2.02 -18.87 -26.48
C LYS A 155 -1.09 -19.93 -27.09
N GLU A 156 -0.68 -20.93 -26.32
CA GLU A 156 0.21 -22.02 -26.78
C GLU A 156 -0.47 -23.42 -26.70
N SER A 157 -1.74 -23.52 -27.06
CA SER A 157 -2.39 -24.83 -27.23
C SER A 157 -3.18 -24.87 -28.53
#